data_0fc5d39b79fcb8d47bd63dee0e8714fa
#
_entry.id   0fc5d39b79fcb8d47bd63dee0e8714fa
#
_cell.length_a   1.000
_cell.length_b   1.000
_cell.length_c   1.000
_cell.angle_alpha   90.00
_cell.angle_beta   90.00
_cell.angle_gamma   90.00
#
_symmetry.space_group_name_H-M   'P 1'
#
loop_
_entity.id
_entity.type
_entity.pdbx_description
1 polymer ?
#
loop_
_entity_poly.entity_id
_entity_poly.type
_entity_poly.pdbx_seq_one_letter_code
_entity_poly.pdbx_strand_id
1 'polypeptide(L)'
;MSASLTKICISYAAKMNFVIKEDGYFFPAPDKGRYNRNVIYMKFKNILKEVSIVRIGYASGPRLHDLRHTFAVHSLEKMVAEGIDTYCCLSILCTYLGHRGIESTEKYLRLTKQSFSSITGPLETLYKGVFPEVNTNEK
;
A
#
# COMPACT_ATOMS: atom_id res chain seq x y z
N MET A 1 -14.07 -3.15 7.93
CA MET A 1 -13.83 -1.77 7.44
C MET A 1 -13.61 -0.89 8.65
N SER A 2 -12.67 0.09 8.61
CA SER A 2 -12.44 1.00 9.75
C SER A 2 -13.61 1.96 9.94
N ALA A 3 -13.83 2.44 11.19
CA ALA A 3 -14.90 3.38 11.48
C ALA A 3 -14.80 4.69 10.68
N SER A 4 -13.58 5.18 10.44
CA SER A 4 -13.32 6.37 9.61
C SER A 4 -13.73 6.15 8.15
N LEU A 5 -13.38 5.00 7.57
CA LEU A 5 -13.77 4.66 6.21
C LEU A 5 -15.29 4.48 6.09
N THR A 6 -15.92 3.88 7.07
CA THR A 6 -17.40 3.75 7.13
C THR A 6 -18.07 5.11 7.09
N LYS A 7 -17.59 6.09 7.88
CA LYS A 7 -18.14 7.46 7.87
C LYS A 7 -17.99 8.12 6.48
N ILE A 8 -16.84 7.96 5.83
CA ILE A 8 -16.61 8.51 4.48
C ILE A 8 -17.58 7.86 3.47
N CYS A 9 -17.75 6.55 3.53
CA CYS A 9 -18.67 5.84 2.63
C CYS A 9 -20.12 6.27 2.83
N ILE A 10 -20.58 6.41 4.08
CA ILE A 10 -21.93 6.90 4.39
C ILE A 10 -22.11 8.32 3.87
N SER A 11 -21.15 9.23 4.13
CA SER A 11 -21.18 10.60 3.64
C SER A 11 -21.22 10.67 2.11
N TYR A 12 -20.48 9.83 1.44
CA TYR A 12 -20.49 9.71 -0.02
C TYR A 12 -21.87 9.26 -0.53
N ALA A 13 -22.43 8.19 0.03
CA ALA A 13 -23.73 7.67 -0.35
C ALA A 13 -24.83 8.74 -0.18
N ALA A 14 -24.80 9.48 0.94
CA ALA A 14 -25.74 10.58 1.20
C ALA A 14 -25.60 11.73 0.17
N LYS A 15 -24.36 12.14 -0.16
CA LYS A 15 -24.10 13.18 -1.17
C LYS A 15 -24.57 12.78 -2.56
N MET A 16 -24.40 11.53 -2.92
CA MET A 16 -24.78 11.02 -4.23
C MET A 16 -26.27 10.71 -4.34
N ASN A 17 -27.01 10.82 -3.23
CA ASN A 17 -28.47 10.63 -3.14
C ASN A 17 -28.94 9.33 -3.83
N PHE A 18 -28.17 8.24 -3.70
CA PHE A 18 -28.55 6.95 -4.25
C PHE A 18 -28.77 5.92 -3.14
N VAL A 19 -29.79 5.10 -3.33
CA VAL A 19 -30.04 3.92 -2.51
C VAL A 19 -29.14 2.79 -3.00
N ILE A 20 -28.27 2.30 -2.11
CA ILE A 20 -27.45 1.13 -2.40
C ILE A 20 -28.41 -0.07 -2.44
N LYS A 21 -28.64 -0.61 -3.63
CA LYS A 21 -29.36 -1.87 -3.80
C LYS A 21 -28.47 -3.03 -3.35
N GLU A 22 -29.07 -4.10 -2.82
CA GLU A 22 -28.31 -5.28 -2.36
C GLU A 22 -27.31 -5.81 -3.41
N ASP A 23 -27.70 -5.83 -4.68
CA ASP A 23 -26.85 -6.25 -5.81
C ASP A 23 -26.24 -5.08 -6.59
N GLY A 24 -26.28 -3.86 -6.06
CA GLY A 24 -25.80 -2.65 -6.71
C GLY A 24 -24.32 -2.38 -6.47
N TYR A 25 -23.68 -1.68 -7.42
CA TYR A 25 -22.32 -1.18 -7.23
C TYR A 25 -22.33 0.02 -6.30
N PHE A 26 -21.46 0.04 -5.30
CA PHE A 26 -21.29 1.19 -4.39
C PHE A 26 -20.80 2.44 -5.14
N PHE A 27 -19.98 2.25 -6.16
CA PHE A 27 -19.55 3.31 -7.08
C PHE A 27 -20.11 3.00 -8.49
N PRO A 28 -21.37 3.34 -8.75
CA PRO A 28 -21.98 3.05 -10.05
C PRO A 28 -21.43 3.96 -11.13
N ALA A 29 -21.26 3.43 -12.32
CA ALA A 29 -21.03 4.22 -13.52
C ALA A 29 -22.28 5.03 -13.89
N PRO A 30 -22.20 6.04 -14.79
CA PRO A 30 -23.37 6.84 -15.20
C PRO A 30 -24.56 6.03 -15.73
N ASP A 31 -24.28 4.88 -16.32
CA ASP A 31 -25.28 3.88 -16.79
C ASP A 31 -25.79 2.97 -15.66
N LYS A 32 -25.44 3.24 -14.40
CA LYS A 32 -25.72 2.44 -13.20
C LYS A 32 -25.02 1.07 -13.18
N GLY A 33 -24.20 0.78 -14.18
CA GLY A 33 -23.40 -0.43 -14.25
C GLY A 33 -22.06 -0.31 -13.52
N ARG A 34 -21.15 -1.23 -13.84
CA ARG A 34 -19.79 -1.25 -13.32
C ARG A 34 -18.90 -0.28 -14.10
N TYR A 35 -18.08 0.52 -13.40
CA TYR A 35 -17.05 1.28 -14.07
C TYR A 35 -16.07 0.37 -14.84
N ASN A 36 -15.81 0.73 -16.10
CA ASN A 36 -14.75 0.11 -16.85
C ASN A 36 -13.38 0.46 -16.24
N ARG A 37 -12.52 -0.54 -16.06
CA ARG A 37 -11.18 -0.38 -15.49
C ARG A 37 -10.36 0.67 -16.24
N ASN A 38 -10.50 0.73 -17.57
CA ASN A 38 -9.78 1.71 -18.39
C ASN A 38 -10.22 3.14 -18.11
N VAL A 39 -11.51 3.38 -17.83
CA VAL A 39 -12.02 4.70 -17.47
C VAL A 39 -11.41 5.18 -16.15
N ILE A 40 -11.34 4.30 -15.14
CA ILE A 40 -10.71 4.62 -13.85
C ILE A 40 -9.22 4.94 -14.06
N TYR A 41 -8.53 4.12 -14.86
CA TYR A 41 -7.12 4.33 -15.16
C TYR A 41 -6.87 5.66 -15.90
N MET A 42 -7.72 6.00 -16.88
CA MET A 42 -7.63 7.27 -17.60
C MET A 42 -7.87 8.47 -16.67
N LYS A 43 -8.88 8.40 -15.79
CA LYS A 43 -9.13 9.45 -14.79
C LYS A 43 -7.91 9.64 -13.87
N PHE A 44 -7.31 8.54 -13.40
CA PHE A 44 -6.08 8.60 -12.60
C PHE A 44 -4.93 9.28 -13.35
N LYS A 45 -4.72 8.93 -14.62
CA LYS A 45 -3.69 9.57 -15.46
C LYS A 45 -3.94 11.06 -15.67
N ASN A 46 -5.19 11.47 -15.83
CA ASN A 46 -5.54 12.89 -15.94
C ASN A 46 -5.22 13.66 -14.66
N ILE A 47 -5.56 13.10 -13.49
CA ILE A 47 -5.21 13.69 -12.18
C ILE A 47 -3.69 13.86 -12.06
N LEU A 48 -2.90 12.81 -12.40
CA LEU A 48 -1.44 12.91 -12.37
C LEU A 48 -0.92 14.04 -13.26
N LYS A 49 -1.52 14.21 -14.43
CA LYS A 49 -1.17 15.29 -15.36
C LYS A 49 -1.51 16.67 -14.79
N GLU A 50 -2.68 16.83 -14.18
CA GLU A 50 -3.13 18.09 -13.56
C GLU A 50 -2.21 18.52 -12.41
N VAL A 51 -1.73 17.58 -11.61
CA VAL A 51 -0.77 17.85 -10.51
C VAL A 51 0.68 17.83 -10.96
N SER A 52 0.95 17.86 -12.27
CA SER A 52 2.29 17.91 -12.88
C SER A 52 3.20 16.73 -12.49
N ILE A 53 2.63 15.59 -12.09
CA ILE A 53 3.40 14.35 -11.89
C ILE A 53 3.65 13.71 -13.25
N VAL A 54 4.77 14.09 -13.86
CA VAL A 54 5.15 13.69 -15.20
C VAL A 54 5.96 12.38 -15.18
N ARG A 55 5.90 11.65 -16.30
CA ARG A 55 6.78 10.50 -16.55
C ARG A 55 8.25 10.94 -16.50
N ILE A 56 9.05 10.24 -15.72
CA ILE A 56 10.50 10.42 -15.71
C ILE A 56 11.12 9.27 -16.52
N GLY A 57 11.70 9.60 -17.68
CA GLY A 57 12.38 8.66 -18.56
C GLY A 57 11.45 7.64 -19.27
N TYR A 58 11.98 6.44 -19.54
CA TYR A 58 11.27 5.34 -20.23
C TYR A 58 10.20 4.66 -19.36
N ALA A 59 10.15 4.95 -18.07
CA ALA A 59 9.14 4.38 -17.18
C ALA A 59 7.73 4.88 -17.52
N SER A 60 6.73 4.01 -17.36
CA SER A 60 5.33 4.33 -17.68
C SER A 60 4.67 5.32 -16.70
N GLY A 61 5.42 5.90 -15.75
CA GLY A 61 4.95 6.76 -14.68
C GLY A 61 4.12 6.00 -13.63
N PRO A 62 3.64 6.68 -12.57
CA PRO A 62 2.86 6.05 -11.50
C PRO A 62 1.62 5.35 -12.04
N ARG A 63 1.35 4.16 -11.51
CA ARG A 63 0.18 3.33 -11.81
C ARG A 63 -0.80 3.41 -10.66
N LEU A 64 -2.06 3.16 -10.91
CA LEU A 64 -3.08 3.12 -9.85
C LEU A 64 -2.73 2.12 -8.73
N HIS A 65 -2.08 1.00 -9.07
CA HIS A 65 -1.64 0.01 -8.08
C HIS A 65 -0.49 0.50 -7.19
N ASP A 66 0.28 1.48 -7.63
CA ASP A 66 1.39 2.04 -6.85
C ASP A 66 0.88 2.81 -5.63
N LEU A 67 -0.37 3.32 -5.64
CA LEU A 67 -1.03 3.85 -4.45
C LEU A 67 -1.14 2.80 -3.32
N ARG A 68 -1.43 1.56 -3.69
CA ARG A 68 -1.46 0.44 -2.74
C ARG A 68 -0.07 0.13 -2.20
N HIS A 69 0.95 0.20 -3.05
CA HIS A 69 2.34 0.00 -2.62
C HIS A 69 2.77 1.11 -1.64
N THR A 70 2.50 2.38 -1.97
CA THR A 70 2.80 3.52 -1.10
C THR A 70 2.09 3.40 0.26
N PHE A 71 0.80 3.04 0.25
CA PHE A 71 0.05 2.79 1.49
C PHE A 71 0.71 1.67 2.32
N ALA A 72 1.08 0.55 1.70
CA ALA A 72 1.68 -0.58 2.39
C ALA A 72 3.03 -0.21 3.04
N VAL A 73 3.88 0.51 2.32
CA VAL A 73 5.18 0.99 2.82
C VAL A 73 4.99 1.93 4.00
N HIS A 74 4.17 2.98 3.86
CA HIS A 74 3.95 3.95 4.94
C HIS A 74 3.26 3.33 6.16
N SER A 75 2.35 2.36 5.95
CA SER A 75 1.72 1.64 7.07
C SER A 75 2.72 0.79 7.83
N LEU A 76 3.62 0.11 7.12
CA LEU A 76 4.68 -0.68 7.72
C LEU A 76 5.65 0.20 8.52
N GLU A 77 6.13 1.29 7.92
CA GLU A 77 7.01 2.26 8.58
C GLU A 77 6.37 2.82 9.86
N LYS A 78 5.09 3.19 9.80
CA LYS A 78 4.35 3.71 10.95
C LYS A 78 4.24 2.68 12.07
N MET A 79 3.83 1.45 11.77
CA MET A 79 3.70 0.38 12.77
C MET A 79 5.04 0.07 13.45
N VAL A 80 6.13 0.02 12.68
CA VAL A 80 7.47 -0.20 13.24
C VAL A 80 7.92 0.98 14.10
N ALA A 81 7.64 2.22 13.68
CA ALA A 81 7.93 3.42 14.49
C ALA A 81 7.13 3.45 15.80
N GLU A 82 5.95 2.85 15.84
CA GLU A 82 5.13 2.65 17.05
C GLU A 82 5.64 1.48 17.92
N GLY A 83 6.73 0.82 17.55
CA GLY A 83 7.37 -0.27 18.31
C GLY A 83 6.74 -1.64 18.12
N ILE A 84 5.88 -1.81 17.11
CA ILE A 84 5.29 -3.11 16.81
C ILE A 84 6.34 -3.98 16.12
N ASP A 85 6.45 -5.24 16.54
CA ASP A 85 7.36 -6.21 15.93
C ASP A 85 7.12 -6.36 14.43
N THR A 86 8.19 -6.43 13.64
CA THR A 86 8.13 -6.45 12.18
C THR A 86 7.34 -7.64 11.61
N TYR A 87 7.42 -8.82 12.25
CA TYR A 87 6.65 -9.99 11.81
C TYR A 87 5.17 -9.82 12.07
N CYS A 88 4.82 -9.20 13.21
CA CYS A 88 3.45 -8.82 13.51
C CYS A 88 2.93 -7.79 12.52
N CYS A 89 3.73 -6.77 12.18
CA CYS A 89 3.40 -5.77 11.16
C CYS A 89 3.10 -6.41 9.81
N LEU A 90 3.93 -7.36 9.37
CA LEU A 90 3.73 -8.07 8.10
C LEU A 90 2.45 -8.88 8.09
N SER A 91 2.14 -9.58 9.17
CA SER A 91 0.91 -10.37 9.30
C SER A 91 -0.34 -9.49 9.27
N ILE A 92 -0.33 -8.37 10.00
CA ILE A 92 -1.41 -7.38 10.00
C ILE A 92 -1.60 -6.81 8.59
N LEU A 93 -0.50 -6.40 7.95
CA LEU A 93 -0.53 -5.80 6.61
C LEU A 93 -0.96 -6.82 5.55
N CYS A 94 -0.51 -8.07 5.64
CA CYS A 94 -0.92 -9.17 4.78
C CYS A 94 -2.43 -9.37 4.81
N THR A 95 -3.01 -9.43 6.01
CA THR A 95 -4.45 -9.58 6.23
C THR A 95 -5.21 -8.36 5.69
N TYR A 96 -4.75 -7.15 6.00
CA TYR A 96 -5.40 -5.92 5.55
C TYR A 96 -5.40 -5.78 4.02
N LEU A 97 -4.30 -6.15 3.39
CA LEU A 97 -4.16 -6.11 1.94
C LEU A 97 -4.88 -7.29 1.24
N GLY A 98 -5.33 -8.29 1.97
CA GLY A 98 -5.96 -9.49 1.40
C GLY A 98 -4.99 -10.33 0.56
N HIS A 99 -3.72 -10.39 0.95
CA HIS A 99 -2.75 -11.26 0.32
C HIS A 99 -2.98 -12.71 0.75
N ARG A 100 -2.75 -13.66 -0.17
CA ARG A 100 -2.87 -15.09 0.13
C ARG A 100 -1.72 -15.63 0.96
N GLY A 101 -0.57 -14.97 0.95
CA GLY A 101 0.64 -15.37 1.66
C GLY A 101 1.49 -14.17 2.02
N ILE A 102 2.32 -14.32 3.04
CA ILE A 102 3.19 -13.29 3.60
C ILE A 102 4.28 -12.85 2.60
N GLU A 103 4.70 -13.74 1.70
CA GLU A 103 5.73 -13.49 0.69
C GLU A 103 5.37 -12.31 -0.22
N SER A 104 4.07 -12.15 -0.48
CA SER A 104 3.57 -11.00 -1.25
C SER A 104 3.71 -9.67 -0.48
N THR A 105 3.76 -9.73 0.84
CA THR A 105 3.91 -8.58 1.74
C THR A 105 5.37 -8.30 2.03
N GLU A 106 6.23 -9.31 2.10
CA GLU A 106 7.68 -9.17 2.29
C GLU A 106 8.35 -8.33 1.20
N LYS A 107 7.76 -8.27 0.01
CA LYS A 107 8.25 -7.37 -1.06
C LYS A 107 8.27 -5.91 -0.63
N TYR A 108 7.38 -5.51 0.27
CA TYR A 108 7.37 -4.16 0.81
C TYR A 108 8.54 -3.88 1.74
N LEU A 109 9.03 -4.89 2.47
CA LEU A 109 10.27 -4.77 3.25
C LEU A 109 11.47 -4.42 2.37
N ARG A 110 11.55 -4.99 1.17
CA ARG A 110 12.65 -4.70 0.23
C ARG A 110 12.55 -3.29 -0.35
N LEU A 111 11.34 -2.79 -0.54
CA LEU A 111 11.11 -1.42 -1.02
C LEU A 111 11.39 -0.38 0.07
N THR A 112 11.11 -0.74 1.33
CA THR A 112 11.43 0.09 2.49
C THR A 112 12.92 0.11 2.82
N LYS A 113 13.73 -0.82 2.35
CA LYS A 113 15.19 -0.81 2.59
C LYS A 113 15.90 0.49 2.16
N GLN A 114 15.33 1.26 1.25
CA GLN A 114 15.85 2.59 0.87
C GLN A 114 15.41 3.70 1.84
N SER A 115 14.32 3.50 2.59
CA SER A 115 13.91 4.36 3.73
C SER A 115 14.40 3.79 5.06
N PHE A 116 15.12 2.69 5.05
CA PHE A 116 15.38 1.75 6.13
C PHE A 116 16.53 2.10 7.07
N SER A 117 17.21 3.21 6.92
CA SER A 117 18.22 3.62 7.92
C SER A 117 17.64 3.73 9.34
N SER A 118 16.34 3.99 9.46
CA SER A 118 15.62 4.06 10.74
C SER A 118 15.12 2.71 11.27
N ILE A 119 15.02 1.68 10.41
CA ILE A 119 14.48 0.37 10.78
C ILE A 119 15.59 -0.70 10.87
N THR A 120 16.65 -0.59 10.07
CA THR A 120 17.79 -1.53 10.14
C THR A 120 18.64 -1.33 11.38
N GLY A 121 18.73 -0.12 11.94
CA GLY A 121 19.47 0.13 13.16
C GLY A 121 19.03 -0.77 14.34
N PRO A 122 17.75 -0.86 14.68
CA PRO A 122 17.25 -1.78 15.70
C PRO A 122 17.42 -3.25 15.34
N LEU A 123 17.26 -3.63 14.05
CA LEU A 123 17.43 -5.02 13.59
C LEU A 123 18.91 -5.45 13.62
N GLU A 124 19.83 -4.60 13.18
CA GLU A 124 21.27 -4.90 13.27
C GLU A 124 21.73 -5.04 14.72
N THR A 125 21.12 -4.29 15.64
CA THR A 125 21.42 -4.41 17.07
C THR A 125 20.88 -5.71 17.66
N LEU A 126 19.70 -6.16 17.23
CA LEU A 126 19.10 -7.45 17.62
C LEU A 126 19.82 -8.66 17.04
N TYR A 127 20.34 -8.55 15.82
CA TYR A 127 21.06 -9.64 15.14
C TYR A 127 22.58 -9.66 15.42
N LYS A 128 23.12 -8.61 16.05
CA LYS A 128 24.52 -8.60 16.48
C LYS A 128 24.71 -9.68 17.56
N GLY A 129 25.30 -10.80 17.17
CA GLY A 129 25.60 -11.93 18.04
C GLY A 129 24.73 -13.19 17.81
N VAL A 130 23.74 -13.16 16.94
CA VAL A 130 22.90 -14.33 16.61
C VAL A 130 23.49 -15.14 15.44
N PHE A 131 24.19 -14.47 14.53
CA PHE A 131 24.90 -15.15 13.44
C PHE A 131 26.41 -15.02 13.63
N PRO A 132 27.20 -16.12 13.45
CA PRO A 132 28.64 -16.04 13.48
C PRO A 132 29.14 -15.09 12.38
N GLU A 133 30.09 -14.21 12.71
CA GLU A 133 30.76 -13.36 11.74
C GLU A 133 31.42 -14.25 10.68
N VAL A 134 31.01 -14.11 9.43
CA VAL A 134 31.67 -14.77 8.30
C VAL A 134 32.99 -14.02 8.08
N ASN A 135 34.09 -14.61 8.54
CA ASN A 135 35.43 -14.12 8.24
C ASN A 135 35.67 -14.26 6.72
N THR A 136 35.55 -13.16 6.00
CA THR A 136 35.88 -13.05 4.56
C THR A 136 37.41 -12.97 4.34
N ASN A 137 38.20 -13.75 5.08
CA ASN A 137 39.62 -13.90 4.88
C ASN A 137 39.94 -15.34 4.45
N GLU A 138 39.52 -15.73 3.25
CA GLU A 138 40.21 -16.78 2.47
C GLU A 138 40.41 -16.23 1.06
N LYS A 139 41.71 -16.02 0.80
CA LYS A 139 42.28 -15.75 -0.54
C LYS A 139 42.24 -16.98 -1.40
#